data_e9835cf89678d455f34b4ce74e3f4eda
#
_entry.id   e9835cf89678d455f34b4ce74e3f4eda
#
_cell.length_a   1.000
_cell.length_b   1.000
_cell.length_c   1.000
_cell.angle_alpha   90.00
_cell.angle_beta   90.00
_cell.angle_gamma   90.00
#
_symmetry.space_group_name_H-M   'P 1'
#
loop_
_entity.id
_entity.type
_entity.pdbx_description
1 polymer ?
#
loop_
_entity_poly.entity_id
_entity_poly.type
_entity_poly.pdbx_seq_one_letter_code
_entity_poly.pdbx_strand_id
1 'polypeptide(L)'
;INLARAKFLKGTHGENLDILARGPLWKHGLDYKCGTGHGVGFFLNVHEGPQGLRQSGNKVPLELGMVITNEPGVYKEGKHGIRIENTLLVVKDELNENGQFYRFNTISYCPIDLNGVNVKMLNKEERLWLNRYQRNVYERLSPYLNKEEKEFLKYETREI
;
A
#
# COMPACT_ATOMS: atom_id res chain seq x y z
N ILE A 1 4.92 1.82 1.93
CA ILE A 1 5.00 1.15 3.27
C ILE A 1 4.32 2.01 4.33
N ASN A 2 4.69 3.28 4.54
CA ASN A 2 4.16 4.12 5.62
C ASN A 2 2.64 4.25 5.59
N LEU A 3 2.07 4.49 4.41
CA LEU A 3 0.61 4.55 4.24
C LEU A 3 -0.05 3.18 4.52
N ALA A 4 0.50 2.08 4.04
CA ALA A 4 -0.04 0.74 4.28
C ALA A 4 -0.05 0.34 5.77
N ARG A 5 0.82 0.96 6.57
CA ARG A 5 0.93 0.76 8.03
C ARG A 5 0.11 1.77 8.85
N ALA A 6 -0.57 2.68 8.18
CA ALA A 6 -1.30 3.73 8.87
C ALA A 6 -2.37 3.18 9.79
N LYS A 7 -2.43 3.76 10.98
CA LYS A 7 -3.52 3.66 11.94
C LYS A 7 -4.14 5.04 12.05
N PHE A 8 -5.44 5.13 12.02
CA PHE A 8 -6.14 6.40 11.96
C PHE A 8 -7.50 6.34 12.66
N LEU A 9 -7.96 7.47 13.15
CA LEU A 9 -9.26 7.59 13.81
C LEU A 9 -10.40 7.45 12.79
N LYS A 10 -11.51 6.87 13.22
CA LYS A 10 -12.79 6.94 12.50
C LYS A 10 -13.11 8.39 12.13
N GLY A 11 -13.53 8.62 10.89
CA GLY A 11 -13.77 9.95 10.35
C GLY A 11 -12.57 10.58 9.62
N THR A 12 -11.41 9.93 9.64
CA THR A 12 -10.24 10.38 8.86
C THR A 12 -10.51 10.25 7.38
N HIS A 13 -10.14 11.27 6.61
CA HIS A 13 -10.23 11.31 5.15
C HIS A 13 -8.93 10.84 4.50
N GLY A 14 -9.02 10.37 3.26
CA GLY A 14 -7.83 9.96 2.51
C GLY A 14 -6.82 11.11 2.29
N GLU A 15 -7.27 12.36 2.20
CA GLU A 15 -6.38 13.53 2.08
C GLU A 15 -5.51 13.74 3.33
N ASN A 16 -5.94 13.30 4.51
CA ASN A 16 -5.14 13.37 5.74
C ASN A 16 -4.02 12.33 5.75
N LEU A 17 -4.17 11.25 5.00
CA LEU A 17 -3.22 10.14 4.96
C LEU A 17 -2.27 10.19 3.76
N ASP A 18 -2.58 10.93 2.71
CA ASP A 18 -1.78 11.06 1.49
C ASP A 18 -0.33 11.44 1.77
N ILE A 19 -0.10 12.30 2.76
CA ILE A 19 1.24 12.73 3.16
C ILE A 19 2.14 11.59 3.62
N LEU A 20 1.58 10.48 4.11
CA LEU A 20 2.36 9.31 4.53
C LEU A 20 3.04 8.62 3.34
N ALA A 21 2.48 8.76 2.13
CA ALA A 21 3.11 8.28 0.90
C ALA A 21 4.04 9.32 0.28
N ARG A 22 3.65 10.61 0.27
CA ARG A 22 4.44 11.70 -0.35
C ARG A 22 5.61 12.14 0.49
N GLY A 23 5.46 12.19 1.79
CA GLY A 23 6.48 12.70 2.71
C GLY A 23 7.87 12.10 2.52
N PRO A 24 8.01 10.76 2.35
CA PRO A 24 9.30 10.15 2.02
C PRO A 24 9.91 10.65 0.71
N LEU A 25 9.11 10.91 -0.32
CA LEU A 25 9.57 11.45 -1.60
C LEU A 25 9.97 12.93 -1.48
N TRP A 26 9.17 13.72 -0.79
CA TRP A 26 9.45 15.15 -0.59
C TRP A 26 10.75 15.40 0.15
N LYS A 27 11.15 14.52 1.08
CA LYS A 27 12.47 14.57 1.72
C LYS A 27 13.64 14.51 0.72
N HIS A 28 13.39 13.99 -0.48
CA HIS A 28 14.39 13.88 -1.55
C HIS A 28 14.10 14.82 -2.73
N GLY A 29 13.21 15.80 -2.56
CA GLY A 29 12.83 16.73 -3.63
C GLY A 29 12.09 16.06 -4.79
N LEU A 30 11.44 14.94 -4.55
CA LEU A 30 10.64 14.19 -5.52
C LEU A 30 9.16 14.29 -5.19
N ASP A 31 8.33 14.26 -6.23
CA ASP A 31 6.87 14.19 -6.10
C ASP A 31 6.26 13.47 -7.31
N TYR A 32 4.97 13.18 -7.23
CA TYR A 32 4.16 12.65 -8.33
C TYR A 32 2.86 13.46 -8.45
N LYS A 33 2.36 13.60 -9.69
CA LYS A 33 1.21 14.46 -10.01
C LYS A 33 -0.13 13.74 -9.96
N CYS A 34 -0.14 12.40 -9.89
CA CYS A 34 -1.36 11.60 -9.76
C CYS A 34 -1.84 11.51 -8.30
N GLY A 35 -3.03 10.97 -8.10
CA GLY A 35 -3.47 10.54 -6.77
C GLY A 35 -2.59 9.41 -6.24
N THR A 36 -2.57 9.25 -4.92
CA THR A 36 -1.88 8.14 -4.25
C THR A 36 -2.72 6.85 -4.32
N GLY A 37 -4.03 7.00 -4.47
CA GLY A 37 -4.94 5.86 -4.58
C GLY A 37 -6.39 6.29 -4.77
N HIS A 38 -7.20 5.32 -5.10
CA HIS A 38 -8.63 5.47 -5.42
C HIS A 38 -9.43 4.30 -4.86
N GLY A 39 -10.73 4.49 -4.72
CA GLY A 39 -11.65 3.39 -4.40
C GLY A 39 -11.70 2.35 -5.53
N VAL A 40 -11.98 1.12 -5.13
CA VAL A 40 -12.19 -0.02 -6.04
C VAL A 40 -13.59 -0.54 -5.84
N GLY A 41 -14.33 -0.69 -6.93
CA GLY A 41 -15.71 -1.14 -6.92
C GLY A 41 -15.87 -2.63 -6.67
N PHE A 42 -16.99 -3.00 -6.06
CA PHE A 42 -17.33 -4.40 -5.79
C PHE A 42 -17.42 -5.23 -7.07
N PHE A 43 -17.94 -4.66 -8.15
CA PHE A 43 -18.18 -5.37 -9.41
C PHE A 43 -17.17 -4.98 -10.50
N LEU A 44 -15.89 -5.16 -10.20
CA LEU A 44 -14.74 -5.02 -11.12
C LEU A 44 -14.48 -3.60 -11.66
N ASN A 45 -15.18 -2.56 -11.18
CA ASN A 45 -14.86 -1.20 -11.57
C ASN A 45 -13.59 -0.74 -10.83
N VAL A 46 -12.47 -0.67 -11.54
CA VAL A 46 -11.16 -0.38 -10.96
C VAL A 46 -11.10 1.01 -10.32
N HIS A 47 -11.74 2.02 -10.90
CA HIS A 47 -11.84 3.36 -10.36
C HIS A 47 -13.27 3.66 -9.90
N GLU A 48 -13.56 3.37 -8.65
CA GLU A 48 -14.88 3.62 -8.07
C GLU A 48 -14.76 4.31 -6.72
N GLY A 49 -15.38 5.52 -6.65
CA GLY A 49 -15.49 6.26 -5.39
C GLY A 49 -16.52 5.66 -4.43
N PRO A 50 -16.83 6.39 -3.33
CA PRO A 50 -16.53 7.82 -3.14
C PRO A 50 -15.16 8.13 -2.53
N GLN A 51 -14.44 7.15 -1.94
CA GLN A 51 -13.17 7.36 -1.27
C GLN A 51 -12.00 7.53 -2.26
N GLY A 52 -10.91 8.13 -1.78
CA GLY A 52 -9.67 8.26 -2.53
C GLY A 52 -8.54 8.79 -1.65
N LEU A 53 -7.30 8.51 -2.03
CA LEU A 53 -6.08 9.01 -1.40
C LEU A 53 -5.44 10.04 -2.34
N ARG A 54 -5.50 11.30 -1.98
CA ARG A 54 -4.95 12.43 -2.75
C ARG A 54 -4.76 13.65 -1.86
N GLN A 55 -3.92 14.60 -2.29
CA GLN A 55 -3.57 15.79 -1.52
C GLN A 55 -4.78 16.69 -1.18
N SER A 56 -5.80 16.71 -2.02
CA SER A 56 -6.98 17.56 -1.81
C SER A 56 -8.19 17.07 -2.60
N GLY A 57 -9.38 17.62 -2.26
CA GLY A 57 -10.60 17.41 -3.05
C GLY A 57 -11.36 16.13 -2.77
N ASN A 58 -10.99 15.37 -1.72
CA ASN A 58 -11.77 14.22 -1.28
C ASN A 58 -11.93 14.25 0.25
N LYS A 59 -13.09 14.70 0.70
CA LYS A 59 -13.46 14.78 2.12
C LYS A 59 -14.42 13.65 2.54
N VAL A 60 -14.38 12.53 1.83
CA VAL A 60 -15.14 11.34 2.22
C VAL A 60 -14.35 10.61 3.30
N PRO A 61 -14.94 10.40 4.50
CA PRO A 61 -14.30 9.60 5.54
C PRO A 61 -14.06 8.17 5.07
N LEU A 62 -12.93 7.61 5.48
CA LEU A 62 -12.65 6.18 5.25
C LEU A 62 -13.47 5.35 6.23
N GLU A 63 -14.32 4.46 5.70
CA GLU A 63 -15.20 3.61 6.48
C GLU A 63 -14.80 2.13 6.35
N LEU A 64 -15.22 1.32 7.33
CA LEU A 64 -14.97 -0.12 7.33
C LEU A 64 -15.50 -0.81 6.08
N GLY A 65 -14.71 -1.69 5.52
CA GLY A 65 -15.03 -2.42 4.30
C GLY A 65 -14.68 -1.68 3.01
N MET A 66 -14.30 -0.40 3.06
CA MET A 66 -13.82 0.30 1.88
C MET A 66 -12.53 -0.32 1.36
N VAL A 67 -12.49 -0.56 0.05
CA VAL A 67 -11.32 -1.02 -0.69
C VAL A 67 -10.69 0.18 -1.40
N ILE A 68 -9.39 0.36 -1.24
CA ILE A 68 -8.68 1.51 -1.78
C ILE A 68 -7.27 1.11 -2.25
N THR A 69 -6.80 1.66 -3.36
CA THR A 69 -5.43 1.42 -3.82
C THR A 69 -4.42 2.29 -3.06
N ASN A 70 -3.19 1.83 -2.99
CA ASN A 70 -2.03 2.55 -2.49
C ASN A 70 -0.91 2.38 -3.53
N GLU A 71 -0.80 3.36 -4.42
CA GLU A 71 -0.06 3.28 -5.69
C GLU A 71 0.83 4.50 -5.98
N PRO A 72 1.60 4.99 -5.01
CA PRO A 72 2.52 6.08 -5.25
C PRO A 72 3.54 5.70 -6.31
N GLY A 73 3.85 6.61 -7.21
CA GLY A 73 4.81 6.34 -8.28
C GLY A 73 5.58 7.58 -8.69
N VAL A 74 6.84 7.42 -9.08
CA VAL A 74 7.70 8.49 -9.59
C VAL A 74 7.91 8.27 -11.09
N TYR A 75 7.66 9.31 -11.87
CA TYR A 75 7.75 9.26 -13.34
C TYR A 75 8.65 10.39 -13.82
N LYS A 76 9.67 10.03 -14.60
CA LYS A 76 10.60 10.97 -15.23
C LYS A 76 10.50 10.83 -16.74
N GLU A 77 9.95 11.85 -17.40
CA GLU A 77 9.75 11.88 -18.84
C GLU A 77 11.05 11.54 -19.59
N GLY A 78 10.94 10.67 -20.59
CA GLY A 78 12.07 10.21 -21.40
C GLY A 78 13.09 9.33 -20.66
N LYS A 79 12.83 8.95 -19.40
CA LYS A 79 13.75 8.14 -18.57
C LYS A 79 13.11 6.88 -18.03
N HIS A 80 12.23 7.00 -17.03
CA HIS A 80 11.62 5.84 -16.38
C HIS A 80 10.36 6.23 -15.57
N GLY A 81 9.55 5.23 -15.29
CA GLY A 81 8.49 5.30 -14.29
C GLY A 81 8.59 4.11 -13.34
N ILE A 82 8.35 4.34 -12.05
CA ILE A 82 8.34 3.31 -11.03
C ILE A 82 7.08 3.48 -10.18
N ARG A 83 6.26 2.44 -10.10
CA ARG A 83 5.10 2.34 -9.21
C ARG A 83 5.20 1.03 -8.43
N ILE A 84 4.91 1.09 -7.14
CA ILE A 84 4.67 -0.10 -6.31
C ILE A 84 3.28 0.07 -5.74
N GLU A 85 2.43 -0.92 -5.96
CA GLU A 85 1.00 -0.82 -5.67
C GLU A 85 0.52 -1.99 -4.81
N ASN A 86 -0.33 -1.67 -3.85
CA ASN A 86 -1.14 -2.63 -3.13
C ASN A 86 -2.59 -2.16 -3.05
N THR A 87 -3.51 -3.12 -2.99
CA THR A 87 -4.90 -2.87 -2.64
C THR A 87 -5.10 -3.07 -1.14
N LEU A 88 -5.73 -2.12 -0.50
CA LEU A 88 -5.94 -2.04 0.94
C LEU A 88 -7.42 -2.12 1.28
N LEU A 89 -7.74 -2.85 2.33
CA LEU A 89 -9.07 -2.91 2.96
C LEU A 89 -9.03 -2.14 4.27
N VAL A 90 -9.99 -1.24 4.49
CA VAL A 90 -10.17 -0.58 5.77
C VAL A 90 -10.79 -1.54 6.78
N VAL A 91 -10.09 -1.79 7.86
CA VAL A 91 -10.53 -2.70 8.93
C VAL A 91 -10.49 -2.03 10.29
N LYS A 92 -11.28 -2.59 11.20
CA LYS A 92 -11.32 -2.16 12.61
C LYS A 92 -9.99 -2.46 13.29
N ASP A 93 -9.54 -1.53 14.11
CA ASP A 93 -8.41 -1.71 15.02
C ASP A 93 -8.91 -1.54 16.46
N GLU A 94 -8.19 -0.83 17.32
CA GLU A 94 -8.53 -0.68 18.73
C GLU A 94 -9.60 0.38 18.97
N LEU A 95 -10.31 0.24 20.09
CA LEU A 95 -11.14 1.26 20.69
C LEU A 95 -10.52 1.66 22.03
N ASN A 96 -10.26 2.94 22.23
CA ASN A 96 -9.75 3.48 23.49
C ASN A 96 -10.41 4.82 23.82
N GLU A 97 -9.90 5.52 24.84
CA GLU A 97 -10.44 6.82 25.28
C GLU A 97 -10.42 7.92 24.22
N ASN A 98 -9.55 7.79 23.20
CA ASN A 98 -9.46 8.74 22.07
C ASN A 98 -10.44 8.41 20.95
N GLY A 99 -11.09 7.23 20.98
CA GLY A 99 -12.08 6.82 20.00
C GLY A 99 -11.75 5.51 19.29
N GLN A 100 -12.52 5.22 18.24
CA GLN A 100 -12.34 4.03 17.43
C GLN A 100 -11.26 4.28 16.37
N PHE A 101 -10.20 3.47 16.41
CA PHE A 101 -9.18 3.44 15.39
C PHE A 101 -9.49 2.42 14.30
N TYR A 102 -9.07 2.76 13.08
CA TYR A 102 -9.04 1.90 11.92
C TYR A 102 -7.59 1.72 11.47
N ARG A 103 -7.36 0.71 10.65
CA ARG A 103 -6.09 0.46 9.96
C ARG A 103 -6.33 -0.13 8.58
N PHE A 104 -5.29 -0.23 7.81
CA PHE A 104 -5.33 -0.95 6.54
C PHE A 104 -4.89 -2.41 6.69
N ASN A 105 -5.56 -3.28 5.93
CA ASN A 105 -5.15 -4.64 5.67
C ASN A 105 -4.88 -4.80 4.18
N THR A 106 -3.67 -5.21 3.81
CA THR A 106 -3.33 -5.45 2.41
C THR A 106 -4.00 -6.72 1.91
N ILE A 107 -4.70 -6.62 0.78
CA ILE A 107 -5.47 -7.72 0.17
C ILE A 107 -5.00 -8.11 -1.23
N SER A 108 -4.02 -7.42 -1.80
CA SER A 108 -3.31 -7.84 -3.00
C SER A 108 -2.09 -8.68 -2.65
N TYR A 109 -1.84 -9.73 -3.40
CA TYR A 109 -0.77 -10.69 -3.14
C TYR A 109 0.10 -10.87 -4.39
N CYS A 110 0.92 -9.86 -4.67
CA CYS A 110 1.92 -9.89 -5.74
C CYS A 110 3.29 -9.63 -5.12
N PRO A 111 4.33 -10.40 -5.44
CA PRO A 111 5.68 -10.10 -4.97
C PRO A 111 6.10 -8.67 -5.35
N ILE A 112 6.69 -7.96 -4.42
CA ILE A 112 7.38 -6.69 -4.72
C ILE A 112 8.76 -7.04 -5.24
N ASP A 113 9.11 -6.56 -6.44
CA ASP A 113 10.43 -6.78 -7.04
C ASP A 113 11.53 -6.17 -6.16
N LEU A 114 12.29 -7.04 -5.51
CA LEU A 114 13.36 -6.63 -4.60
C LEU A 114 14.60 -6.09 -5.30
N ASN A 115 14.74 -6.30 -6.61
CA ASN A 115 15.86 -5.74 -7.39
C ASN A 115 15.76 -4.21 -7.48
N GLY A 116 14.54 -3.66 -7.40
CA GLY A 116 14.30 -2.22 -7.34
C GLY A 116 14.42 -1.60 -5.93
N VAL A 117 14.69 -2.41 -4.89
CA VAL A 117 14.68 -1.96 -3.49
C VAL A 117 16.09 -1.65 -3.00
N ASN A 118 16.34 -0.39 -2.63
CA ASN A 118 17.54 -0.03 -1.90
C ASN A 118 17.37 -0.31 -0.40
N VAL A 119 17.80 -1.51 0.03
CA VAL A 119 17.66 -1.99 1.42
C VAL A 119 18.26 -1.04 2.45
N LYS A 120 19.33 -0.30 2.10
CA LYS A 120 20.00 0.66 3.00
C LYS A 120 19.12 1.88 3.33
N MET A 121 18.13 2.17 2.51
CA MET A 121 17.18 3.26 2.73
C MET A 121 15.99 2.85 3.61
N LEU A 122 15.79 1.57 3.84
CA LEU A 122 14.71 1.07 4.69
C LEU A 122 15.16 1.08 6.16
N ASN A 123 14.33 1.65 7.03
CA ASN A 123 14.51 1.47 8.46
C ASN A 123 14.11 0.05 8.90
N LYS A 124 14.37 -0.29 10.16
CA LYS A 124 14.12 -1.64 10.70
C LYS A 124 12.65 -2.06 10.58
N GLU A 125 11.73 -1.15 10.84
CA GLU A 125 10.29 -1.45 10.79
C GLU A 125 9.77 -1.61 9.37
N GLU A 126 10.27 -0.80 8.43
CA GLU A 126 9.93 -0.91 7.01
C GLU A 126 10.43 -2.24 6.41
N ARG A 127 11.65 -2.65 6.79
CA ARG A 127 12.20 -3.95 6.40
C ARG A 127 11.36 -5.10 6.96
N LEU A 128 11.02 -5.06 8.25
CA LEU A 128 10.18 -6.07 8.87
C LEU A 128 8.79 -6.15 8.23
N TRP A 129 8.21 -5.00 7.87
CA TRP A 129 6.94 -4.98 7.16
C TRP A 129 7.04 -5.62 5.78
N LEU A 130 8.08 -5.27 5.00
CA LEU A 130 8.28 -5.83 3.66
C LEU A 130 8.50 -7.34 3.71
N ASN A 131 9.37 -7.82 4.60
CA ASN A 131 9.60 -9.26 4.78
C ASN A 131 8.32 -10.01 5.18
N ARG A 132 7.50 -9.42 6.08
CA ARG A 132 6.20 -9.99 6.45
C ARG A 132 5.23 -10.02 5.27
N TYR A 133 5.19 -8.96 4.47
CA TYR A 133 4.38 -8.91 3.27
C TYR A 133 4.78 -10.00 2.26
N GLN A 134 6.07 -10.11 1.94
CA GLN A 134 6.60 -11.13 1.02
C GLN A 134 6.32 -12.54 1.51
N ARG A 135 6.50 -12.81 2.80
CA ARG A 135 6.15 -14.10 3.42
C ARG A 135 4.66 -14.42 3.27
N ASN A 136 3.80 -13.45 3.52
CA ASN A 136 2.35 -13.62 3.35
C ASN A 136 1.95 -13.89 1.89
N VAL A 137 2.62 -13.25 0.93
CA VAL A 137 2.44 -13.54 -0.51
C VAL A 137 2.80 -15.01 -0.80
N TYR A 138 3.96 -15.48 -0.33
CA TYR A 138 4.38 -16.87 -0.51
C TYR A 138 3.39 -17.86 0.11
N GLU A 139 3.02 -17.66 1.36
CA GLU A 139 2.10 -18.53 2.08
C GLU A 139 0.73 -18.65 1.40
N ARG A 140 0.24 -17.53 0.84
CA ARG A 140 -1.06 -17.49 0.18
C ARG A 140 -1.07 -18.08 -1.22
N LEU A 141 -0.01 -17.92 -1.98
CA LEU A 141 0.03 -18.34 -3.38
C LEU A 141 0.64 -19.72 -3.58
N SER A 142 1.63 -20.09 -2.76
CA SER A 142 2.35 -21.37 -2.94
C SER A 142 1.47 -22.63 -2.96
N PRO A 143 0.32 -22.72 -2.24
CA PRO A 143 -0.53 -23.90 -2.32
C PRO A 143 -1.11 -24.19 -3.71
N TYR A 144 -1.20 -23.16 -4.56
CA TYR A 144 -1.81 -23.26 -5.90
C TYR A 144 -0.79 -23.48 -7.03
N LEU A 145 0.51 -23.51 -6.70
CA LEU A 145 1.62 -23.55 -7.65
C LEU A 145 2.24 -24.94 -7.74
N ASN A 146 2.78 -25.28 -8.90
CA ASN A 146 3.63 -26.46 -9.08
C ASN A 146 5.03 -26.25 -8.45
N LYS A 147 5.91 -27.25 -8.54
CA LYS A 147 7.23 -27.21 -7.90
C LYS A 147 8.12 -26.08 -8.44
N GLU A 148 8.19 -25.92 -9.74
CA GLU A 148 9.04 -24.91 -10.39
C GLU A 148 8.54 -23.49 -10.08
N GLU A 149 7.24 -23.25 -10.17
CA GLU A 149 6.60 -22.00 -9.81
C GLU A 149 6.79 -21.63 -8.33
N LYS A 150 6.78 -22.62 -7.43
CA LYS A 150 7.07 -22.41 -6.01
C LYS A 150 8.50 -21.96 -5.77
N GLU A 151 9.48 -22.54 -6.46
CA GLU A 151 10.88 -22.12 -6.35
C GLU A 151 11.05 -20.68 -6.88
N PHE A 152 10.42 -20.35 -8.00
CA PHE A 152 10.38 -18.99 -8.51
C PHE A 152 9.75 -18.04 -7.50
N LEU A 153 8.55 -18.33 -6.99
CA LEU A 153 7.87 -17.50 -5.99
C LEU A 153 8.70 -17.33 -4.72
N LYS A 154 9.35 -18.40 -4.25
CA LYS A 154 10.23 -18.38 -3.08
C LYS A 154 11.41 -17.41 -3.27
N TYR A 155 11.98 -17.38 -4.47
CA TYR A 155 13.04 -16.43 -4.81
C TYR A 155 12.53 -15.00 -4.82
N GLU A 156 11.38 -14.74 -5.47
CA GLU A 156 10.78 -13.40 -5.55
C GLU A 156 10.30 -12.87 -4.19
N THR A 157 9.95 -13.75 -3.26
CA THR A 157 9.47 -13.39 -1.92
C THR A 157 10.52 -13.54 -0.82
N ARG A 158 11.80 -13.66 -1.17
CA ARG A 158 12.90 -13.79 -0.20
C ARG A 158 12.98 -12.61 0.76
N GLU A 159 13.51 -12.85 1.93
CA GLU A 159 13.77 -11.79 2.92
C GLU A 159 14.98 -10.93 2.54
N ILE A 160 14.97 -9.68 2.99
CA ILE A 160 16.06 -8.70 2.83
C ILE A 160 16.57 -8.20 4.17
#